data_4a643a11d69f4fc1396fed0c4d5972b0
#
_entry.id   4a643a11d69f4fc1396fed0c4d5972b0
#
_cell.length_a   1.000
_cell.length_b   1.000
_cell.length_c   1.000
_cell.angle_alpha   90.00
_cell.angle_beta   90.00
_cell.angle_gamma   90.00
#
_symmetry.space_group_name_H-M   'P 1'
#
loop_
_entity.id
_entity.type
_entity.pdbx_description
1 polymer ?
#
loop_
_entity_poly.entity_id
_entity_poly.type
_entity_poly.pdbx_seq_one_letter_code
_entity_poly.pdbx_strand_id
1 'polypeptide(L)'
;MIAGVSITTLLLVLVAGIGAGFVGYAVGASSLISYPALLAFGIPPVLSNTTNTVGVCGTGIGGLLSARKELKGQGRRVAVYACIGLVGGIIGGLLLLELPAKVFEFAVPPLILFSALIIALNPRKKAAARDAVAQALPQSHQGERAALIASRTANGSLRNDPWWLWIGVSFVGIYSGYFGAAAGTLALAILDLGKIGPFHQINALKTVVGFGANISAAIMFI
;
A
#
# COMPACT_ATOMS: atom_id res chain seq x y z
N MET A 1 16.89 -6.81 29.33
CA MET A 1 15.51 -6.34 29.17
C MET A 1 15.56 -4.84 28.92
N ILE A 2 14.91 -4.39 27.86
CA ILE A 2 14.78 -2.95 27.54
C ILE A 2 13.28 -2.65 27.59
N ALA A 3 12.86 -1.69 28.43
CA ALA A 3 11.45 -1.33 28.67
C ALA A 3 10.52 -2.54 29.01
N GLY A 4 11.00 -3.52 29.75
CA GLY A 4 10.22 -4.70 30.13
C GLY A 4 10.15 -5.80 29.07
N VAL A 5 10.69 -5.59 27.88
CA VAL A 5 10.69 -6.57 26.77
C VAL A 5 12.02 -7.32 26.70
N SER A 6 11.98 -8.63 26.40
CA SER A 6 13.22 -9.42 26.25
C SER A 6 13.97 -9.01 24.99
N ILE A 7 15.31 -9.12 25.02
CA ILE A 7 16.15 -8.84 23.85
C ILE A 7 15.79 -9.77 22.69
N THR A 8 15.44 -11.02 22.97
CA THR A 8 15.00 -11.99 21.97
C THR A 8 13.73 -11.53 21.25
N THR A 9 12.74 -11.03 22.02
CA THR A 9 11.50 -10.47 21.43
C THR A 9 11.79 -9.25 20.55
N LEU A 10 12.69 -8.36 21.00
CA LEU A 10 13.09 -7.19 20.19
C LEU A 10 13.76 -7.60 18.88
N LEU A 11 14.64 -8.61 18.90
CA LEU A 11 15.27 -9.14 17.68
C LEU A 11 14.25 -9.78 16.74
N LEU A 12 13.31 -10.55 17.26
CA LEU A 12 12.24 -11.16 16.45
C LEU A 12 11.32 -10.11 15.82
N VAL A 13 10.96 -9.07 16.58
CA VAL A 13 10.19 -7.94 16.04
C VAL A 13 10.95 -7.19 14.96
N LEU A 14 12.27 -7.01 15.13
CA LEU A 14 13.12 -6.37 14.13
C LEU A 14 13.15 -7.19 12.82
N VAL A 15 13.36 -8.51 12.92
CA VAL A 15 13.37 -9.41 11.76
C VAL A 15 12.01 -9.41 11.05
N ALA A 16 10.93 -9.51 11.82
CA ALA A 16 9.57 -9.41 11.28
C ALA A 16 9.30 -8.07 10.59
N GLY A 17 9.79 -6.96 11.18
CA GLY A 17 9.70 -5.61 10.62
C GLY A 17 10.46 -5.46 9.30
N ILE A 18 11.67 -5.99 9.21
CA ILE A 18 12.48 -5.99 7.97
C ILE A 18 11.74 -6.79 6.87
N GLY A 19 11.26 -8.00 7.19
CA GLY A 19 10.48 -8.82 6.26
C GLY A 19 9.20 -8.13 5.82
N ALA A 20 8.46 -7.54 6.75
CA ALA A 20 7.26 -6.77 6.47
C ALA A 20 7.54 -5.55 5.58
N GLY A 21 8.65 -4.85 5.83
CA GLY A 21 9.08 -3.71 5.00
C GLY A 21 9.36 -4.11 3.55
N PHE A 22 10.09 -5.20 3.36
CA PHE A 22 10.40 -5.74 2.03
C PHE A 22 9.12 -6.16 1.27
N VAL A 23 8.25 -6.95 1.92
CA VAL A 23 6.98 -7.38 1.32
C VAL A 23 6.03 -6.20 1.11
N GLY A 24 6.03 -5.22 2.00
CA GLY A 24 5.25 -3.99 1.87
C GLY A 24 5.62 -3.19 0.63
N TYR A 25 6.90 -2.99 0.38
CA TYR A 25 7.36 -2.29 -0.80
C TYR A 25 7.08 -3.09 -2.09
N ALA A 26 7.45 -4.38 -2.10
CA ALA A 26 7.32 -5.23 -3.29
C ALA A 26 5.86 -5.54 -3.64
N VAL A 27 5.04 -5.88 -2.65
CA VAL A 27 3.67 -6.40 -2.86
C VAL A 27 2.60 -5.46 -2.32
N GLY A 28 2.92 -4.55 -1.40
CA GLY A 28 1.95 -3.68 -0.74
C GLY A 28 1.19 -4.36 0.39
N ALA A 29 1.79 -5.37 1.03
CA ALA A 29 1.13 -6.25 1.98
C ALA A 29 1.94 -6.44 3.29
N SER A 30 2.64 -5.40 3.76
CA SER A 30 3.47 -5.45 4.98
C SER A 30 2.71 -5.94 6.20
N SER A 31 1.49 -5.47 6.39
CA SER A 31 0.65 -5.79 7.54
C SER A 31 0.26 -7.27 7.64
N LEU A 32 0.34 -8.05 6.54
CA LEU A 32 0.10 -9.49 6.60
C LEU A 32 1.22 -10.26 7.30
N ILE A 33 2.39 -9.66 7.47
CA ILE A 33 3.50 -10.22 8.23
C ILE A 33 3.57 -9.58 9.61
N SER A 34 3.61 -8.25 9.66
CA SER A 34 3.84 -7.53 10.92
C SER A 34 2.67 -7.64 11.90
N TYR A 35 1.43 -7.58 11.44
CA TYR A 35 0.26 -7.66 12.32
C TYR A 35 0.14 -9.03 13.02
N PRO A 36 0.18 -10.20 12.33
CA PRO A 36 0.18 -11.49 13.00
C PRO A 36 1.39 -11.70 13.91
N ALA A 37 2.56 -11.16 13.56
CA ALA A 37 3.74 -11.24 14.42
C ALA A 37 3.49 -10.50 15.75
N LEU A 38 2.90 -9.31 15.73
CA LEU A 38 2.55 -8.55 16.94
C LEU A 38 1.53 -9.31 17.80
N LEU A 39 0.50 -9.91 17.17
CA LEU A 39 -0.46 -10.78 17.88
C LEU A 39 0.21 -11.99 18.54
N ALA A 40 1.16 -12.63 17.85
CA ALA A 40 1.91 -13.78 18.38
C ALA A 40 2.76 -13.40 19.60
N PHE A 41 3.13 -12.12 19.75
CA PHE A 41 3.78 -11.60 20.96
C PHE A 41 2.80 -11.21 22.07
N GLY A 42 1.50 -11.52 21.91
CA GLY A 42 0.46 -11.26 22.92
C GLY A 42 -0.02 -9.81 22.98
N ILE A 43 0.28 -9.00 21.96
CA ILE A 43 -0.20 -7.62 21.90
C ILE A 43 -1.68 -7.64 21.48
N PRO A 44 -2.58 -6.90 22.19
CA PRO A 44 -3.99 -6.83 21.84
C PRO A 44 -4.24 -6.39 20.39
N PRO A 45 -5.31 -6.86 19.72
CA PRO A 45 -5.55 -6.65 18.29
C PRO A 45 -5.52 -5.18 17.85
N VAL A 46 -6.22 -4.29 18.56
CA VAL A 46 -6.25 -2.87 18.21
C VAL A 46 -4.87 -2.24 18.37
N LEU A 47 -4.18 -2.54 19.49
CA LEU A 47 -2.83 -2.03 19.74
C LEU A 47 -1.81 -2.59 18.72
N SER A 48 -1.95 -3.85 18.33
CA SER A 48 -1.15 -4.44 17.25
C SER A 48 -1.35 -3.69 15.92
N ASN A 49 -2.59 -3.32 15.60
CA ASN A 49 -2.90 -2.59 14.39
C ASN A 49 -2.35 -1.16 14.41
N THR A 50 -2.52 -0.43 15.52
CA THR A 50 -1.99 0.94 15.66
C THR A 50 -0.47 0.95 15.61
N THR A 51 0.20 0.04 16.33
CA THR A 51 1.66 -0.13 16.29
C THR A 51 2.15 -0.46 14.88
N ASN A 52 1.46 -1.38 14.19
CA ASN A 52 1.76 -1.75 12.82
C ASN A 52 1.64 -0.54 11.88
N THR A 53 0.59 0.26 12.00
CA THR A 53 0.36 1.46 11.17
C THR A 53 1.49 2.45 11.31
N VAL A 54 1.95 2.71 12.53
CA VAL A 54 3.13 3.57 12.79
C VAL A 54 4.39 2.97 12.15
N GLY A 55 4.62 1.66 12.30
CA GLY A 55 5.77 0.98 11.70
C GLY A 55 5.78 1.04 10.17
N VAL A 56 4.62 0.91 9.53
CA VAL A 56 4.47 0.98 8.07
C VAL A 56 4.77 2.37 7.50
N CYS A 57 4.66 3.45 8.30
CA CYS A 57 5.10 4.79 7.87
C CYS A 57 6.57 4.79 7.46
N GLY A 58 7.44 4.03 8.13
CA GLY A 58 8.84 3.86 7.74
C GLY A 58 9.01 3.26 6.35
N THR A 59 8.22 2.23 6.02
CA THR A 59 8.16 1.65 4.67
C THR A 59 7.68 2.67 3.64
N GLY A 60 6.72 3.51 4.00
CA GLY A 60 6.22 4.59 3.15
C GLY A 60 7.30 5.62 2.82
N ILE A 61 8.08 6.06 3.80
CA ILE A 61 9.20 6.99 3.60
C ILE A 61 10.23 6.38 2.64
N GLY A 62 10.68 5.15 2.91
CA GLY A 62 11.64 4.46 2.05
C GLY A 62 11.11 4.26 0.63
N GLY A 63 9.83 3.90 0.50
CA GLY A 63 9.15 3.74 -0.78
C GLY A 63 9.05 5.04 -1.58
N LEU A 64 8.71 6.17 -0.94
CA LEU A 64 8.66 7.49 -1.59
C LEU A 64 10.04 7.97 -2.04
N LEU A 65 11.07 7.73 -1.22
CA LEU A 65 12.44 8.06 -1.58
C LEU A 65 12.90 7.29 -2.81
N SER A 66 12.59 6.01 -2.88
CA SER A 66 12.88 5.13 -4.03
C SER A 66 12.10 5.55 -5.29
N ALA A 67 10.85 5.96 -5.12
CA ALA A 67 9.93 6.28 -6.21
C ALA A 67 10.03 7.74 -6.73
N ARG A 68 11.00 8.52 -6.26
CA ARG A 68 11.14 9.96 -6.62
C ARG A 68 11.21 10.21 -8.13
N LYS A 69 11.89 9.32 -8.86
CA LYS A 69 12.07 9.47 -10.32
C LYS A 69 10.75 9.26 -11.06
N GLU A 70 9.95 8.30 -10.61
CA GLU A 70 8.66 7.93 -11.18
C GLU A 70 7.56 8.97 -10.92
N LEU A 71 7.68 9.70 -9.80
CA LEU A 71 6.76 10.76 -9.42
C LEU A 71 7.08 12.12 -10.07
N LYS A 72 8.28 12.26 -10.64
CA LYS A 72 8.73 13.50 -11.29
C LYS A 72 7.82 13.82 -12.49
N GLY A 73 7.32 15.06 -12.54
CA GLY A 73 6.41 15.52 -13.59
C GLY A 73 4.92 15.25 -13.33
N GLN A 74 4.58 14.54 -12.25
CA GLN A 74 3.19 14.22 -11.88
C GLN A 74 2.72 14.96 -10.61
N GLY A 75 3.30 16.12 -10.31
CA GLY A 75 3.10 16.82 -9.03
C GLY A 75 1.63 17.01 -8.65
N ARG A 76 0.76 17.42 -9.60
CA ARG A 76 -0.67 17.58 -9.35
C ARG A 76 -1.37 16.27 -9.00
N ARG A 77 -1.04 15.19 -9.73
CA ARG A 77 -1.59 13.85 -9.45
C ARG A 77 -1.14 13.35 -8.09
N VAL A 78 0.15 13.49 -7.78
CA VAL A 78 0.73 13.14 -6.48
C VAL A 78 0.04 13.89 -5.34
N ALA A 79 -0.16 15.21 -5.48
CA ALA A 79 -0.81 16.02 -4.47
C ALA A 79 -2.26 15.56 -4.20
N VAL A 80 -3.04 15.31 -5.26
CA VAL A 80 -4.43 14.87 -5.11
C VAL A 80 -4.51 13.47 -4.48
N TYR A 81 -3.69 12.52 -4.93
CA TYR A 81 -3.67 11.17 -4.35
C TYR A 81 -3.15 11.17 -2.90
N ALA A 82 -2.21 12.07 -2.56
CA ALA A 82 -1.78 12.27 -1.18
C ALA A 82 -2.92 12.83 -0.31
N CYS A 83 -3.65 13.84 -0.79
CA CYS A 83 -4.81 14.37 -0.09
C CYS A 83 -5.90 13.32 0.13
N ILE A 84 -6.22 12.50 -0.88
CA ILE A 84 -7.17 11.40 -0.74
C ILE A 84 -6.69 10.40 0.31
N GLY A 85 -5.40 10.05 0.29
CA GLY A 85 -4.79 9.19 1.31
C GLY A 85 -4.91 9.78 2.71
N LEU A 86 -4.52 11.05 2.89
CA LEU A 86 -4.59 11.74 4.18
C LEU A 86 -6.01 11.77 4.74
N VAL A 87 -6.99 12.21 3.93
CA VAL A 87 -8.40 12.28 4.35
C VAL A 87 -8.95 10.89 4.64
N GLY A 88 -8.66 9.91 3.76
CA GLY A 88 -9.07 8.53 3.96
C GLY A 88 -8.47 7.94 5.24
N GLY A 89 -7.19 8.21 5.51
CA GLY A 89 -6.51 7.75 6.72
C GLY A 89 -7.11 8.33 8.00
N ILE A 90 -7.48 9.62 8.01
CA ILE A 90 -8.21 10.24 9.12
C ILE A 90 -9.54 9.52 9.36
N ILE A 91 -10.34 9.35 8.30
CA ILE A 91 -11.64 8.67 8.42
C ILE A 91 -11.45 7.23 8.91
N GLY A 92 -10.51 6.48 8.34
CA GLY A 92 -10.23 5.11 8.74
C GLY A 92 -9.70 5.00 10.17
N GLY A 93 -8.81 5.92 10.57
CA GLY A 93 -8.29 6.01 11.95
C GLY A 93 -9.38 6.36 12.97
N LEU A 94 -10.26 7.30 12.65
CA LEU A 94 -11.42 7.62 13.48
C LEU A 94 -12.34 6.41 13.63
N LEU A 95 -12.63 5.70 12.54
CA LEU A 95 -13.44 4.47 12.60
C LEU A 95 -12.80 3.43 13.53
N LEU A 96 -11.48 3.30 13.53
CA LEU A 96 -10.79 2.37 14.42
C LEU A 96 -10.90 2.79 15.89
N LEU A 97 -10.81 4.09 16.19
CA LEU A 97 -10.82 4.61 17.55
C LEU A 97 -12.23 4.69 18.15
N GLU A 98 -13.22 5.02 17.34
CA GLU A 98 -14.63 5.20 17.80
C GLU A 98 -15.39 3.88 17.91
N LEU A 99 -15.05 2.89 17.08
CA LEU A 99 -15.73 1.59 17.11
C LEU A 99 -15.25 0.74 18.29
N PRO A 100 -16.17 0.00 18.97
CA PRO A 100 -15.76 -0.92 20.02
C PRO A 100 -14.74 -1.94 19.55
N ALA A 101 -13.73 -2.26 20.36
CA ALA A 101 -12.66 -3.22 20.03
C ALA A 101 -13.20 -4.58 19.52
N LYS A 102 -14.35 -5.02 20.05
CA LYS A 102 -15.03 -6.25 19.59
C LYS A 102 -15.43 -6.22 18.11
N VAL A 103 -15.80 -5.03 17.59
CA VAL A 103 -16.15 -4.87 16.16
C VAL A 103 -14.90 -5.07 15.31
N PHE A 104 -13.77 -4.51 15.73
CA PHE A 104 -12.49 -4.70 15.06
C PHE A 104 -12.05 -6.17 15.10
N GLU A 105 -12.10 -6.82 16.27
CA GLU A 105 -11.74 -8.24 16.43
C GLU A 105 -12.56 -9.16 15.54
N PHE A 106 -13.88 -8.89 15.40
CA PHE A 106 -14.76 -9.65 14.51
C PHE A 106 -14.49 -9.34 13.02
N ALA A 107 -14.13 -8.09 12.69
CA ALA A 107 -13.85 -7.68 11.32
C ALA A 107 -12.49 -8.18 10.79
N VAL A 108 -11.49 -8.38 11.66
CA VAL A 108 -10.12 -8.75 11.27
C VAL A 108 -10.05 -10.07 10.49
N PRO A 109 -10.65 -11.21 10.91
CA PRO A 109 -10.56 -12.45 10.16
C PRO A 109 -11.08 -12.33 8.72
N PRO A 110 -12.29 -11.80 8.44
CA PRO A 110 -12.74 -11.59 7.06
C PRO A 110 -11.87 -10.61 6.28
N LEU A 111 -11.32 -9.57 6.92
CA LEU A 111 -10.41 -8.63 6.27
C LEU A 111 -9.07 -9.27 5.88
N ILE A 112 -8.54 -10.17 6.72
CA ILE A 112 -7.34 -10.95 6.39
C ILE A 112 -7.63 -11.91 5.23
N LEU A 113 -8.76 -12.62 5.26
CA LEU A 113 -9.19 -13.51 4.16
C LEU A 113 -9.37 -12.74 2.85
N PHE A 114 -10.02 -11.59 2.89
CA PHE A 114 -10.17 -10.70 1.75
C PHE A 114 -8.82 -10.25 1.20
N SER A 115 -7.90 -9.87 2.08
CA SER A 115 -6.54 -9.48 1.72
C SER A 115 -5.75 -10.63 1.09
N ALA A 116 -5.85 -11.84 1.64
CA ALA A 116 -5.23 -13.04 1.10
C ALA A 116 -5.81 -13.39 -0.27
N LEU A 117 -7.13 -13.25 -0.46
CA LEU A 117 -7.81 -13.46 -1.74
C LEU A 117 -7.33 -12.46 -2.80
N ILE A 118 -7.22 -11.17 -2.46
CA ILE A 118 -6.66 -10.14 -3.35
C ILE A 118 -5.26 -10.54 -3.81
N ILE A 119 -4.40 -11.03 -2.90
CA ILE A 119 -3.05 -11.46 -3.24
C ILE A 119 -3.05 -12.71 -4.11
N ALA A 120 -3.92 -13.69 -3.81
CA ALA A 120 -4.05 -14.93 -4.59
C ALA A 120 -4.56 -14.67 -6.01
N LEU A 121 -5.53 -13.76 -6.15
CA LEU A 121 -6.08 -13.34 -7.44
C LEU A 121 -5.16 -12.34 -8.19
N ASN A 122 -4.06 -11.95 -7.56
CA ASN A 122 -3.18 -10.85 -7.93
C ASN A 122 -2.94 -10.73 -9.44
N PRO A 123 -3.36 -9.63 -10.07
CA PRO A 123 -3.11 -9.37 -11.49
C PRO A 123 -1.61 -9.24 -11.84
N ARG A 124 -0.73 -9.11 -10.82
CA ARG A 124 0.73 -9.03 -11.00
C ARG A 124 1.36 -10.29 -11.58
N LYS A 125 0.84 -11.49 -11.28
CA LYS A 125 1.32 -12.71 -11.95
C LYS A 125 1.09 -12.63 -13.45
N LYS A 126 -0.02 -12.00 -13.86
CA LYS A 126 -0.31 -11.74 -15.27
C LYS A 126 0.55 -10.60 -15.83
N ALA A 127 0.82 -9.54 -15.06
CA ALA A 127 1.68 -8.44 -15.49
C ALA A 127 3.15 -8.87 -15.55
N ALA A 128 3.69 -9.52 -14.54
CA ALA A 128 5.06 -10.06 -14.53
C ALA A 128 5.28 -11.13 -15.62
N ALA A 129 4.28 -12.00 -15.86
CA ALA A 129 4.33 -12.94 -16.97
C ALA A 129 4.28 -12.23 -18.33
N ARG A 130 3.49 -11.16 -18.48
CA ARG A 130 3.47 -10.33 -19.70
C ARG A 130 4.78 -9.58 -19.90
N ASP A 131 5.40 -9.08 -18.84
CA ASP A 131 6.69 -8.38 -18.91
C ASP A 131 7.84 -9.35 -19.22
N ALA A 132 7.82 -10.56 -18.65
CA ALA A 132 8.76 -11.62 -18.97
C ALA A 132 8.63 -12.08 -20.43
N VAL A 133 7.40 -12.26 -20.92
CA VAL A 133 7.13 -12.56 -22.33
C VAL A 133 7.52 -11.38 -23.23
N ALA A 134 7.29 -10.13 -22.79
CA ALA A 134 7.67 -8.94 -23.53
C ALA A 134 9.19 -8.75 -23.64
N GLN A 135 9.94 -9.16 -22.62
CA GLN A 135 11.42 -9.16 -22.62
C GLN A 135 12.01 -10.28 -23.48
N ALA A 136 11.27 -11.37 -23.67
CA ALA A 136 11.68 -12.47 -24.54
C ALA A 136 11.41 -12.21 -26.03
N LEU A 137 10.73 -11.11 -26.39
CA LEU A 137 10.46 -10.74 -27.79
C LEU A 137 11.66 -10.03 -28.42
N PRO A 138 11.89 -10.19 -29.78
CA PRO A 138 12.97 -9.54 -30.49
C PRO A 138 12.97 -8.02 -30.35
N GLN A 139 14.16 -7.42 -30.30
CA GLN A 139 14.38 -5.99 -30.05
C GLN A 139 13.65 -5.03 -31.01
N SER A 140 13.28 -5.47 -32.20
CA SER A 140 12.51 -4.68 -33.18
C SER A 140 11.15 -4.20 -32.68
N HIS A 141 10.52 -4.92 -31.74
CA HIS A 141 9.23 -4.54 -31.13
C HIS A 141 9.35 -3.80 -29.81
N GLN A 142 10.54 -3.73 -29.23
CA GLN A 142 10.77 -3.03 -27.96
C GLN A 142 10.75 -1.51 -28.13
N GLY A 143 11.26 -0.99 -29.23
CA GLY A 143 11.26 0.45 -29.54
C GLY A 143 9.85 1.01 -29.73
N GLU A 144 9.00 0.30 -30.44
CA GLU A 144 7.61 0.71 -30.71
C GLU A 144 6.74 0.65 -29.43
N ARG A 145 6.97 -0.35 -28.58
CA ARG A 145 6.33 -0.44 -27.26
C ARG A 145 6.83 0.62 -26.29
N ALA A 146 8.13 0.91 -26.27
CA ALA A 146 8.69 1.98 -25.46
C ALA A 146 8.13 3.35 -25.89
N ALA A 147 7.96 3.59 -27.20
CA ALA A 147 7.33 4.78 -27.73
C ALA A 147 5.83 4.87 -27.37
N LEU A 148 5.08 3.74 -27.45
CA LEU A 148 3.68 3.64 -27.03
C LEU A 148 3.51 3.85 -25.50
N ILE A 149 4.41 3.33 -24.70
CA ILE A 149 4.43 3.55 -23.25
C ILE A 149 4.80 5.02 -22.97
N ALA A 150 5.81 5.56 -23.64
CA ALA A 150 6.22 6.96 -23.49
C ALA A 150 5.12 7.94 -23.92
N SER A 151 4.39 7.67 -25.01
CA SER A 151 3.26 8.50 -25.44
C SER A 151 2.07 8.46 -24.48
N ARG A 152 1.83 7.31 -23.82
CA ARG A 152 0.84 7.19 -22.73
C ARG A 152 1.29 7.88 -21.45
N THR A 153 2.60 7.95 -21.20
CA THR A 153 3.19 8.58 -20.01
C THR A 153 3.23 10.10 -20.14
N ALA A 154 3.36 10.64 -21.35
CA ALA A 154 3.36 12.08 -21.61
C ALA A 154 2.01 12.75 -21.28
N ASN A 155 0.94 11.99 -21.17
CA ASN A 155 -0.40 12.46 -20.80
C ASN A 155 -0.72 12.26 -19.30
N GLY A 156 0.21 12.59 -18.41
CA GLY A 156 0.01 12.57 -16.95
C GLY A 156 -1.03 13.56 -16.40
N SER A 157 -2.05 13.88 -17.20
CA SER A 157 -3.14 14.78 -16.85
C SER A 157 -4.20 14.03 -16.06
N LEU A 158 -4.58 14.57 -14.88
CA LEU A 158 -5.74 14.13 -14.08
C LEU A 158 -7.05 14.09 -14.89
N ARG A 159 -7.09 14.78 -16.00
CA ARG A 159 -8.26 14.88 -16.88
C ARG A 159 -8.65 13.52 -17.51
N ASN A 160 -7.75 12.54 -17.51
CA ASN A 160 -7.97 11.22 -18.10
C ASN A 160 -8.26 10.13 -17.04
N ASP A 161 -8.25 10.48 -15.74
CA ASP A 161 -8.54 9.52 -14.69
C ASP A 161 -10.06 9.32 -14.63
N PRO A 162 -10.57 8.06 -14.76
CA PRO A 162 -12.00 7.80 -14.72
C PRO A 162 -12.55 8.11 -13.32
N TRP A 163 -13.77 8.61 -13.23
CA TRP A 163 -14.40 9.04 -11.97
C TRP A 163 -14.48 7.92 -10.91
N TRP A 164 -14.71 6.68 -11.33
CA TRP A 164 -14.76 5.53 -10.42
C TRP A 164 -13.41 5.24 -9.74
N LEU A 165 -12.30 5.66 -10.38
CA LEU A 165 -10.97 5.52 -9.82
C LEU A 165 -10.80 6.34 -8.53
N TRP A 166 -11.38 7.55 -8.50
CA TRP A 166 -11.37 8.41 -7.32
C TRP A 166 -12.10 7.76 -6.15
N ILE A 167 -13.26 7.15 -6.40
CA ILE A 167 -14.01 6.39 -5.40
C ILE A 167 -13.19 5.21 -4.91
N GLY A 168 -12.59 4.45 -5.82
CA GLY A 168 -11.77 3.30 -5.48
C GLY A 168 -10.54 3.66 -4.63
N VAL A 169 -9.84 4.73 -4.99
CA VAL A 169 -8.66 5.20 -4.23
C VAL A 169 -9.08 5.77 -2.87
N SER A 170 -10.22 6.46 -2.78
CA SER A 170 -10.76 6.94 -1.50
C SER A 170 -11.11 5.77 -0.57
N PHE A 171 -11.74 4.72 -1.10
CA PHE A 171 -12.00 3.50 -0.34
C PHE A 171 -10.70 2.86 0.18
N VAL A 172 -9.66 2.79 -0.67
CA VAL A 172 -8.34 2.28 -0.26
C VAL A 172 -7.74 3.12 0.85
N GLY A 173 -7.86 4.45 0.78
CA GLY A 173 -7.38 5.36 1.81
C GLY A 173 -8.05 5.11 3.16
N ILE A 174 -9.38 4.98 3.19
CA ILE A 174 -10.17 4.68 4.39
C ILE A 174 -9.79 3.29 4.94
N TYR A 175 -9.76 2.29 4.08
CA TYR A 175 -9.38 0.93 4.44
C TYR A 175 -7.95 0.87 5.00
N SER A 176 -7.01 1.61 4.41
CA SER A 176 -5.62 1.70 4.86
C SER A 176 -5.50 2.32 6.25
N GLY A 177 -6.30 3.35 6.55
CA GLY A 177 -6.35 3.97 7.88
C GLY A 177 -7.00 3.09 8.95
N TYR A 178 -8.01 2.29 8.57
CA TYR A 178 -8.72 1.41 9.50
C TYR A 178 -7.91 0.14 9.85
N PHE A 179 -7.42 -0.59 8.84
CA PHE A 179 -6.71 -1.86 9.03
C PHE A 179 -5.46 -1.98 8.16
N GLY A 180 -5.54 -1.59 6.91
CA GLY A 180 -4.41 -1.50 6.00
C GLY A 180 -3.80 -2.81 5.48
N ALA A 181 -4.29 -3.99 5.91
CA ALA A 181 -3.76 -5.25 5.42
C ALA A 181 -3.96 -5.39 3.90
N ALA A 182 -2.86 -5.55 3.15
CA ALA A 182 -2.84 -5.58 1.69
C ALA A 182 -3.47 -4.36 0.98
N ALA A 183 -3.69 -3.23 1.68
CA ALA A 183 -4.22 -2.01 1.09
C ALA A 183 -3.39 -1.55 -0.12
N GLY A 184 -2.08 -1.70 -0.07
CA GLY A 184 -1.20 -1.42 -1.19
C GLY A 184 -1.44 -2.33 -2.40
N THR A 185 -1.79 -3.60 -2.20
CA THR A 185 -2.14 -4.51 -3.31
C THR A 185 -3.49 -4.13 -3.92
N LEU A 186 -4.46 -3.75 -3.09
CA LEU A 186 -5.76 -3.23 -3.54
C LEU A 186 -5.59 -1.92 -4.32
N ALA A 187 -4.77 -0.99 -3.80
CA ALA A 187 -4.42 0.24 -4.51
C ALA A 187 -3.84 -0.05 -5.90
N LEU A 188 -2.88 -0.99 -5.98
CA LEU A 188 -2.30 -1.38 -7.27
C LEU A 188 -3.34 -1.95 -8.23
N ALA A 189 -4.24 -2.82 -7.75
CA ALA A 189 -5.28 -3.40 -8.59
C ALA A 189 -6.21 -2.31 -9.16
N ILE A 190 -6.66 -1.39 -8.32
CA ILE A 190 -7.55 -0.29 -8.72
C ILE A 190 -6.85 0.66 -9.69
N LEU A 191 -5.61 1.05 -9.40
CA LEU A 191 -4.83 1.95 -10.25
C LEU A 191 -4.48 1.31 -11.61
N ASP A 192 -4.21 -0.01 -11.63
CA ASP A 192 -3.94 -0.76 -12.86
C ASP A 192 -5.20 -0.88 -13.74
N LEU A 193 -6.35 -1.13 -13.13
CA LEU A 193 -7.65 -1.13 -13.82
C LEU A 193 -7.94 0.24 -14.44
N GLY A 194 -7.53 1.32 -13.79
CA GLY A 194 -7.65 2.69 -14.30
C GLY A 194 -6.75 2.99 -15.49
N LYS A 195 -5.78 2.12 -15.80
CA LYS A 195 -4.81 2.28 -16.90
C LYS A 195 -4.13 3.66 -16.94
N ILE A 196 -3.85 4.20 -15.75
CA ILE A 196 -3.35 5.58 -15.60
C ILE A 196 -1.87 5.76 -15.91
N GLY A 197 -1.13 4.67 -16.12
CA GLY A 197 0.29 4.71 -16.45
C GLY A 197 0.97 3.35 -16.41
N PRO A 198 2.28 3.29 -16.63
CA PRO A 198 3.07 2.09 -16.51
C PRO A 198 3.16 1.63 -15.05
N PHE A 199 3.44 0.34 -14.85
CA PHE A 199 3.41 -0.31 -13.54
C PHE A 199 4.26 0.40 -12.46
N HIS A 200 5.46 0.87 -12.81
CA HIS A 200 6.34 1.57 -11.86
C HIS A 200 5.75 2.90 -11.36
N GLN A 201 5.04 3.64 -12.23
CA GLN A 201 4.31 4.86 -11.82
C GLN A 201 3.11 4.54 -10.93
N ILE A 202 2.34 3.51 -11.29
CA ILE A 202 1.22 3.02 -10.48
C ILE A 202 1.71 2.59 -9.09
N ASN A 203 2.84 1.89 -9.03
CA ASN A 203 3.45 1.48 -7.77
C ASN A 203 3.92 2.68 -6.93
N ALA A 204 4.45 3.71 -7.57
CA ALA A 204 4.80 4.97 -6.91
C ALA A 204 3.56 5.69 -6.34
N LEU A 205 2.49 5.81 -7.13
CA LEU A 205 1.22 6.41 -6.68
C LEU A 205 0.56 5.62 -5.55
N LYS A 206 0.59 4.28 -5.61
CA LYS A 206 0.17 3.43 -4.49
C LYS A 206 0.87 3.83 -3.19
N THR A 207 2.19 4.05 -3.27
CA THR A 207 3.00 4.41 -2.10
C THR A 207 2.60 5.79 -1.56
N VAL A 208 2.27 6.74 -2.45
CA VAL A 208 1.76 8.08 -2.05
C VAL A 208 0.45 7.96 -1.27
N VAL A 209 -0.54 7.23 -1.81
CA VAL A 209 -1.84 7.03 -1.13
C VAL A 209 -1.66 6.33 0.20
N GLY A 210 -0.92 5.21 0.22
CA GLY A 210 -0.69 4.42 1.42
C GLY A 210 0.08 5.19 2.49
N PHE A 211 1.12 5.95 2.12
CA PHE A 211 1.85 6.78 3.06
C PHE A 211 0.97 7.89 3.65
N GLY A 212 0.20 8.59 2.80
CA GLY A 212 -0.75 9.61 3.26
C GLY A 212 -1.75 9.05 4.26
N ALA A 213 -2.34 7.87 3.97
CA ALA A 213 -3.30 7.24 4.85
C ALA A 213 -2.68 6.78 6.18
N ASN A 214 -1.49 6.15 6.12
CA ASN A 214 -0.85 5.64 7.33
C ASN A 214 -0.31 6.76 8.22
N ILE A 215 0.27 7.83 7.64
CA ILE A 215 0.80 8.94 8.45
C ILE A 215 -0.32 9.70 9.16
N SER A 216 -1.45 9.94 8.49
CA SER A 216 -2.59 10.62 9.11
C SER A 216 -3.26 9.75 10.19
N ALA A 217 -3.44 8.45 9.94
CA ALA A 217 -3.93 7.52 10.96
C ALA A 217 -2.95 7.39 12.14
N ALA A 218 -1.63 7.29 11.88
CA ALA A 218 -0.63 7.22 12.94
C ALA A 218 -0.65 8.46 13.85
N ILE A 219 -0.82 9.66 13.29
CA ILE A 219 -0.97 10.91 14.08
C ILE A 219 -2.22 10.86 14.97
N MET A 220 -3.30 10.22 14.51
CA MET A 220 -4.53 10.06 15.28
C MET A 220 -4.39 9.06 16.44
N PHE A 221 -3.44 8.11 16.34
CA PHE A 221 -3.22 7.04 17.32
C PHE A 221 -2.26 7.43 18.46
N ILE A 222 -1.57 8.57 18.33
CA ILE A 222 -0.63 9.11 19.33
C ILE A 222 -1.30 10.14 20.21
#